data_66c6f929893b91c70fa2ad40ad1bc0eb
#
_entry.id   66c6f929893b91c70fa2ad40ad1bc0eb
#
_cell.length_a   1.000
_cell.length_b   1.000
_cell.length_c   1.000
_cell.angle_alpha   90.00
_cell.angle_beta   90.00
_cell.angle_gamma   90.00
#
_symmetry.space_group_name_H-M   'P 1'
#
loop_
_entity.id
_entity.type
_entity.pdbx_description
1 polymer ?
#
loop_
_entity_poly.entity_id
_entity_poly.type
_entity_poly.pdbx_seq_one_letter_code
_entity_poly.pdbx_strand_id
1 'polypeptide(L)' 'MNTYLVPFDDDDTCDIFKVYANDWNDCENKIMNRYVNLLDSDELADIDDFDYFCRYLYDNYDIFIGTIHEIEDFE' A
#
# COMPACT_ATOMS: atom_id res chain seq x y z
N MET A 1 -8.43 11.33 12.46
CA MET A 1 -7.97 10.58 11.29
C MET A 1 -6.55 11.01 10.97
N ASN A 2 -5.68 10.06 10.70
CA ASN A 2 -4.27 10.32 10.43
C ASN A 2 -4.01 10.36 8.93
N THR A 3 -2.98 11.08 8.54
CA THR A 3 -2.54 11.13 7.16
C THR A 3 -1.23 10.36 7.02
N TYR A 4 -1.17 9.48 6.03
CA TYR A 4 0.02 8.68 5.76
C TYR A 4 0.50 8.98 4.34
N LEU A 5 1.81 9.14 4.20
CA LEU A 5 2.44 9.27 2.89
C LEU A 5 3.00 7.92 2.49
N VAL A 6 2.58 7.45 1.32
CA VAL A 6 2.97 6.13 0.82
C VAL A 6 3.73 6.31 -0.47
N PRO A 7 5.07 6.21 -0.43
CA PRO A 7 5.85 6.27 -1.66
C PRO A 7 5.71 4.96 -2.41
N PHE A 8 5.57 5.05 -3.72
CA PHE A 8 5.49 3.87 -4.56
C PHE A 8 6.28 4.08 -5.83
N ASP A 9 6.73 2.98 -6.40
CA ASP A 9 7.53 2.99 -7.61
C ASP A 9 7.05 1.83 -8.47
N ASP A 10 6.60 2.14 -9.68
CA ASP A 10 6.32 1.10 -10.65
C ASP A 10 7.25 1.31 -11.85
N ASP A 11 7.09 0.49 -12.89
CA ASP A 11 8.03 0.47 -14.02
C ASP A 11 8.41 1.85 -14.54
N ASP A 12 7.46 2.74 -14.64
CA ASP A 12 7.66 4.01 -15.32
C ASP A 12 7.56 5.22 -14.40
N THR A 13 7.03 5.02 -13.18
CA THR A 13 6.63 6.14 -12.34
C THR A 13 7.09 5.94 -10.90
N CYS A 14 7.63 7.00 -10.33
CA CYS A 14 7.94 7.06 -8.90
C CYS A 14 7.14 8.22 -8.34
N ASP A 15 6.28 7.95 -7.36
CA ASP A 15 5.37 8.98 -6.84
C ASP A 15 5.01 8.66 -5.39
N ILE A 16 4.25 9.56 -4.79
CA ILE A 16 3.78 9.42 -3.41
C ILE A 16 2.28 9.67 -3.40
N PHE A 17 1.51 8.79 -2.77
CA PHE A 17 0.10 9.08 -2.56
C PHE A 17 -0.22 9.17 -1.08
N LYS A 18 -1.30 9.88 -0.76
CA LYS A 18 -1.76 10.07 0.60
C LYS A 18 -2.87 9.10 0.93
N VAL A 19 -2.83 8.57 2.15
CA VAL A 19 -3.88 7.71 2.67
C VAL A 19 -4.39 8.34 3.96
N TYR A 20 -5.69 8.51 4.06
CA TYR A 20 -6.35 9.01 5.27
C TYR A 20 -6.95 7.81 5.99
N ALA A 21 -6.48 7.54 7.17
CA ALA A 21 -6.87 6.32 7.89
C ALA A 21 -6.90 6.57 9.40
N ASN A 22 -7.61 5.72 10.11
CA ASN A 22 -7.74 5.84 11.57
C ASN A 22 -6.50 5.37 12.31
N ASP A 23 -5.81 4.38 11.77
CA ASP A 23 -4.59 3.83 12.35
C ASP A 23 -3.78 3.10 11.27
N TRP A 24 -2.67 2.51 11.66
CA TRP A 24 -1.80 1.79 10.72
C TRP A 24 -2.51 0.63 10.04
N ASN A 25 -3.31 -0.12 10.78
CA ASN A 25 -4.03 -1.26 10.23
C ASN A 25 -5.01 -0.81 9.15
N ASP A 26 -5.74 0.26 9.42
CA ASP A 26 -6.67 0.84 8.45
C ASP A 26 -5.93 1.36 7.22
N CYS A 27 -4.77 1.99 7.44
CA CYS A 27 -3.92 2.47 6.35
C CYS A 27 -3.49 1.32 5.44
N GLU A 28 -3.00 0.24 6.04
CA GLU A 28 -2.56 -0.93 5.27
C GLU A 28 -3.70 -1.53 4.47
N ASN A 29 -4.89 -1.60 5.06
CA ASN A 29 -6.07 -2.12 4.36
C ASN A 29 -6.43 -1.25 3.15
N LYS A 30 -6.34 0.06 3.30
CA LYS A 30 -6.65 0.98 2.21
C LYS A 30 -5.63 0.89 1.08
N ILE A 31 -4.37 0.70 1.43
CA ILE A 31 -3.32 0.48 0.43
C ILE A 31 -3.58 -0.82 -0.34
N MET A 32 -3.90 -1.88 0.37
CA MET A 32 -4.19 -3.16 -0.26
C MET A 32 -5.39 -3.05 -1.20
N ASN A 33 -6.43 -2.31 -0.78
CA ASN A 33 -7.61 -2.12 -1.62
C ASN A 33 -7.30 -1.35 -2.90
N ARG A 34 -6.30 -0.49 -2.88
CA ARG A 34 -5.89 0.25 -4.07
C ARG A 34 -5.41 -0.68 -5.18
N TYR A 35 -4.78 -1.79 -4.81
CA TYR A 35 -4.18 -2.71 -5.78
C TYR A 35 -4.97 -4.01 -5.94
N VAL A 36 -6.10 -4.14 -5.27
CA VAL A 36 -6.84 -5.39 -5.27
C VAL A 36 -7.31 -5.79 -6.67
N ASN A 37 -7.53 -4.82 -7.55
CA ASN A 37 -7.97 -5.09 -8.92
C ASN A 37 -6.90 -5.70 -9.79
N LEU A 38 -5.65 -5.67 -9.37
CA LEU A 38 -4.54 -6.29 -10.10
C LEU A 38 -4.42 -7.78 -9.79
N LEU A 39 -5.04 -8.22 -8.72
CA LEU A 39 -4.87 -9.58 -8.20
C LEU A 39 -6.15 -10.39 -8.36
N ASP A 40 -5.98 -11.67 -8.67
CA ASP A 40 -7.10 -12.60 -8.71
C ASP A 40 -7.52 -12.99 -7.29
N SER A 41 -8.73 -13.55 -7.17
CA SER A 41 -9.23 -14.04 -5.88
C SER A 41 -8.30 -15.06 -5.25
N ASP A 42 -7.72 -15.94 -6.07
CA ASP A 42 -6.80 -16.97 -5.59
C ASP A 42 -5.53 -16.37 -5.02
N GLU A 43 -5.02 -15.32 -5.67
CA GLU A 43 -3.83 -14.62 -5.21
C GLU A 43 -4.10 -13.91 -3.88
N LEU A 44 -5.25 -13.26 -3.78
CA LEU A 44 -5.63 -12.55 -2.55
C LEU A 44 -5.84 -13.50 -1.38
N ALA A 45 -6.32 -14.70 -1.65
CA ALA A 45 -6.55 -15.69 -0.59
C ALA A 45 -5.26 -16.13 0.09
N ASP A 46 -4.14 -16.09 -0.62
CA ASP A 46 -2.83 -16.48 -0.09
C ASP A 46 -2.12 -15.37 0.64
N ILE A 47 -2.62 -14.14 0.56
CA ILE A 47 -1.97 -12.98 1.16
C ILE A 47 -2.59 -12.72 2.53
N ASP A 48 -1.81 -12.94 3.59
CA ASP A 48 -2.27 -12.82 4.96
C ASP A 48 -1.91 -11.49 5.61
N ASP A 49 -0.81 -10.87 5.19
CA ASP A 49 -0.38 -9.64 5.81
C ASP A 49 0.13 -8.63 4.78
N PHE A 50 0.34 -7.42 5.26
CA PHE A 50 0.73 -6.31 4.40
C PHE A 50 2.14 -6.48 3.84
N ASP A 51 3.08 -6.99 4.64
CA ASP A 51 4.45 -7.20 4.18
C ASP A 51 4.50 -8.19 3.03
N TYR A 52 3.73 -9.26 3.14
CA TYR A 52 3.62 -10.25 2.08
C TYR A 52 3.01 -9.61 0.83
N PHE A 53 1.98 -8.78 1.03
CA PHE A 53 1.31 -8.10 -0.07
C PHE A 53 2.28 -7.21 -0.85
N CYS A 54 3.07 -6.42 -0.14
CA CYS A 54 4.05 -5.54 -0.77
C CYS A 54 5.11 -6.33 -1.55
N ARG A 55 5.59 -7.41 -0.97
CA ARG A 55 6.57 -8.26 -1.62
C ARG A 55 5.99 -8.92 -2.86
N TYR A 56 4.74 -9.36 -2.77
CA TYR A 56 4.06 -9.98 -3.90
C TYR A 56 3.94 -9.01 -5.07
N LEU A 57 3.57 -7.77 -4.79
CA LEU A 57 3.49 -6.74 -5.83
C LEU A 57 4.85 -6.49 -6.47
N TYR A 58 5.88 -6.46 -5.67
CA TYR A 58 7.23 -6.24 -6.18
C TYR A 58 7.68 -7.40 -7.08
N ASP A 59 7.46 -8.62 -6.63
CA ASP A 59 7.96 -9.81 -7.34
C ASP A 59 7.16 -10.09 -8.62
N ASN A 60 5.88 -9.77 -8.65
CA ASN A 60 5.00 -10.18 -9.74
C ASN A 60 4.53 -9.04 -10.63
N TYR A 61 4.54 -7.81 -10.12
CA TYR A 61 4.01 -6.66 -10.86
C TYR A 61 4.99 -5.51 -10.97
N ASP A 62 6.19 -5.66 -10.44
CA ASP A 62 7.21 -4.63 -10.44
C ASP A 62 6.75 -3.33 -9.75
N ILE A 63 5.88 -3.47 -8.75
CA ILE A 63 5.40 -2.34 -7.96
C ILE A 63 6.06 -2.40 -6.60
N PHE A 64 6.84 -1.37 -6.28
CA PHE A 64 7.51 -1.27 -4.98
C PHE A 64 6.80 -0.23 -4.11
N ILE A 65 6.43 -0.64 -2.90
CA ILE A 65 5.86 0.28 -1.93
C ILE A 65 6.93 0.54 -0.88
N GLY A 66 7.34 1.80 -0.77
CA GLY A 66 8.40 2.20 0.13
C GLY A 66 7.93 2.37 1.56
N THR A 67 8.77 3.00 2.36
CA THR A 67 8.47 3.23 3.77
C THR A 67 7.32 4.22 3.92
N ILE A 68 6.29 3.82 4.64
CA ILE A 68 5.13 4.67 4.90
C ILE A 68 5.45 5.63 6.04
N HIS A 69 5.12 6.90 5.85
CA HIS A 69 5.34 7.94 6.86
C HIS A 69 4.01 8.46 7.35
N GLU A 70 3.81 8.45 8.65
CA GLU A 70 2.65 9.04 9.26
C GLU A 70 2.91 10.52 9.50
N ILE A 71 1.96 11.36 9.12
CA ILE A 71 2.05 12.81 9.30
C ILE A 71 1.00 13.21 10.32
N GLU A 72 1.41 13.98 11.32
CA GLU A 72 0.46 14.58 12.24
C GLU A 72 -0.08 15.85 11.61
N ASP A 73 -1.40 16.00 11.62
CA ASP A 73 -2.04 17.21 11.14
C ASP A 73 -2.05 18.24 12.27
N PHE A 74 -1.29 19.31 12.08
CA PHE A 74 -1.33 20.44 12.97
C PHE A 74 -2.12 21.55 12.30
N GLU A 75 -3.19 21.91 12.94
CA GLU A 75 -4.03 23.01 12.46
C GLU A 75 -4.15 24.10 13.48
#